data_ea24e6d38b5c0453dc2420f51e0afe3b
#
_entry.id   ea24e6d38b5c0453dc2420f51e0afe3b
#
_cell.length_a   1.000
_cell.length_b   1.000
_cell.length_c   1.000
_cell.angle_alpha   90.00
_cell.angle_beta   90.00
_cell.angle_gamma   90.00
#
_symmetry.space_group_name_H-M   'P 1'
#
loop_
_entity.id
_entity.type
_entity.pdbx_description
1 polymer ?
#
loop_
_entity_poly.entity_id
_entity_poly.type
_entity_poly.pdbx_seq_one_letter_code
_entity_poly.pdbx_strand_id
1 'polypeptide(L)'
;MQQKKTFAILLSLAMIVTIVLGNGTFVSAATTEAITGISYYVDSVNGNDDNDGTSEAKAWKSLEKVNATTFKPGDELRFKRGCSWSGLLSPKGSGEKGNPITIDAYGDVKDGRPVINGDSWCGDKGDDLENRVFNTAVYFYNQEYWEITSIEVTNHTKTKDDHIKKYGILIMGQDAGTLHEINVKNTYVHDVISIPIGQQAGIGRGGIVYAIRGNKKATNWEDITVEGNYVKNVNHYGINFISTWGSSTFPDESGITEGGGGTYRSKNLVIRSNYCENVGNAAICPSDYENALIEYNVANGCNSGPNGNVPIWWEHGQKTICQYNEVFGSGASGDKE
;
A
#
# COMPACT_ATOMS: atom_id res chain seq x y z
N MET A 1 14.68 -51.04 -17.77
CA MET A 1 15.43 -50.15 -16.90
C MET A 1 14.42 -49.13 -16.32
N GLN A 2 13.96 -49.39 -15.09
CA GLN A 2 12.97 -48.53 -14.41
C GLN A 2 13.71 -47.41 -13.66
N GLN A 3 13.42 -46.17 -14.01
CA GLN A 3 13.85 -45.06 -13.19
C GLN A 3 12.84 -44.83 -12.04
N LYS A 4 13.31 -45.00 -10.81
CA LYS A 4 12.56 -44.71 -9.60
C LYS A 4 12.49 -43.19 -9.39
N LYS A 5 11.28 -42.64 -9.40
CA LYS A 5 11.03 -41.27 -8.93
C LYS A 5 11.12 -41.26 -7.42
N THR A 6 12.11 -40.55 -6.88
CA THR A 6 12.27 -40.33 -5.46
C THR A 6 11.41 -39.16 -5.04
N PHE A 7 10.32 -39.41 -4.34
CA PHE A 7 9.55 -38.39 -3.61
C PHE A 7 10.34 -38.01 -2.35
N ALA A 8 10.79 -36.77 -2.27
CA ALA A 8 11.35 -36.23 -1.05
C ALA A 8 10.20 -35.78 -0.13
N ILE A 9 9.88 -36.61 0.85
CA ILE A 9 9.01 -36.23 1.97
C ILE A 9 9.89 -35.48 2.94
N LEU A 10 9.69 -34.15 3.07
CA LEU A 10 10.26 -33.37 4.17
C LEU A 10 9.51 -33.75 5.46
N LEU A 11 10.11 -34.62 6.25
CA LEU A 11 9.68 -34.88 7.60
C LEU A 11 10.17 -33.71 8.48
N SER A 12 9.28 -32.82 8.91
CA SER A 12 9.57 -31.84 9.94
C SER A 12 9.67 -32.59 11.28
N LEU A 13 10.89 -32.67 11.80
CA LEU A 13 11.18 -33.30 13.09
C LEU A 13 10.71 -32.36 14.20
N ALA A 14 9.55 -32.61 14.78
CA ALA A 14 9.09 -31.94 15.99
C ALA A 14 9.96 -32.43 17.17
N MET A 15 10.83 -31.55 17.70
CA MET A 15 11.62 -31.83 18.89
C MET A 15 10.75 -31.62 20.13
N ILE A 16 10.24 -32.69 20.71
CA ILE A 16 9.54 -32.66 21.99
C ILE A 16 10.59 -32.53 23.08
N VAL A 17 10.71 -31.37 23.70
CA VAL A 17 11.48 -31.16 24.92
C VAL A 17 10.55 -31.41 26.10
N THR A 18 10.64 -32.57 26.72
CA THR A 18 9.93 -32.89 27.97
C THR A 18 10.78 -32.43 29.15
N ILE A 19 10.38 -31.32 29.78
CA ILE A 19 10.96 -30.92 31.07
C ILE A 19 10.10 -31.53 32.15
N VAL A 20 10.64 -32.52 32.85
CA VAL A 20 10.02 -33.10 34.05
C VAL A 20 10.39 -32.21 35.23
N LEU A 21 9.47 -31.36 35.67
CA LEU A 21 9.54 -30.72 36.99
C LEU A 21 8.70 -31.56 37.95
N GLY A 22 9.30 -31.93 39.05
CA GLY A 22 8.66 -32.75 40.08
C GLY A 22 7.35 -32.15 40.60
N ASN A 23 6.32 -33.01 40.63
CA ASN A 23 4.92 -32.81 40.92
C ASN A 23 4.03 -32.47 39.72
N GLY A 24 3.86 -33.41 38.84
CA GLY A 24 2.67 -33.90 38.18
C GLY A 24 1.69 -32.88 37.49
N THR A 25 2.13 -31.84 36.81
CA THR A 25 1.28 -31.12 35.84
C THR A 25 1.96 -31.13 34.49
N PHE A 26 1.37 -31.87 33.55
CA PHE A 26 1.77 -31.80 32.13
C PHE A 26 1.25 -30.49 31.58
N VAL A 27 2.15 -29.53 31.27
CA VAL A 27 1.83 -28.40 30.43
C VAL A 27 1.95 -28.90 29.00
N SER A 28 0.82 -29.09 28.34
CA SER A 28 0.77 -29.32 26.89
C SER A 28 1.30 -28.07 26.22
N ALA A 29 2.45 -28.12 25.60
CA ALA A 29 2.87 -27.09 24.67
C ALA A 29 1.90 -27.14 23.50
N ALA A 30 1.09 -26.09 23.33
CA ALA A 30 0.30 -25.93 22.15
C ALA A 30 1.26 -25.86 20.95
N THR A 31 1.25 -26.87 20.10
CA THR A 31 1.88 -26.81 18.79
C THR A 31 1.13 -25.76 17.99
N THR A 32 1.72 -24.58 17.81
CA THR A 32 1.26 -23.64 16.81
C THR A 32 1.48 -24.34 15.47
N GLU A 33 0.42 -24.83 14.85
CA GLU A 33 0.49 -25.27 13.45
C GLU A 33 0.98 -24.08 12.64
N ALA A 34 2.03 -24.28 11.86
CA ALA A 34 2.48 -23.24 10.94
C ALA A 34 1.34 -23.01 9.95
N ILE A 35 0.79 -21.78 9.95
CA ILE A 35 -0.22 -21.39 8.98
C ILE A 35 0.50 -21.38 7.64
N THR A 36 0.19 -22.36 6.80
CA THR A 36 0.66 -22.44 5.43
C THR A 36 -0.34 -21.72 4.54
N GLY A 37 -0.03 -20.49 4.14
CA GLY A 37 -0.85 -19.74 3.19
C GLY A 37 -0.91 -20.41 1.82
N ILE A 38 -1.88 -20.03 1.02
CA ILE A 38 -2.08 -20.49 -0.35
C ILE A 38 -1.51 -19.44 -1.31
N SER A 39 -0.72 -19.88 -2.31
CA SER A 39 -0.32 -19.02 -3.41
C SER A 39 -1.37 -19.05 -4.51
N TYR A 40 -1.93 -17.87 -4.85
CA TYR A 40 -2.88 -17.65 -5.93
C TYR A 40 -2.19 -16.93 -7.09
N TYR A 41 -2.34 -17.46 -8.28
CA TYR A 41 -1.71 -16.97 -9.51
C TYR A 41 -2.72 -16.23 -10.38
N VAL A 42 -2.29 -15.11 -10.98
CA VAL A 42 -3.14 -14.29 -11.87
C VAL A 42 -2.37 -14.01 -13.17
N ASP A 43 -2.96 -14.35 -14.31
CA ASP A 43 -2.41 -14.18 -15.67
C ASP A 43 -3.49 -13.60 -16.58
N SER A 44 -3.39 -12.31 -16.95
CA SER A 44 -4.42 -11.64 -17.75
C SER A 44 -4.52 -12.17 -19.18
N VAL A 45 -3.50 -12.85 -19.65
CA VAL A 45 -3.43 -13.39 -21.03
C VAL A 45 -3.98 -14.81 -21.09
N ASN A 46 -3.44 -15.73 -20.27
CA ASN A 46 -3.72 -17.16 -20.34
C ASN A 46 -4.57 -17.67 -19.17
N GLY A 47 -4.88 -16.85 -18.17
CA GLY A 47 -5.69 -17.23 -17.02
C GLY A 47 -7.16 -17.44 -17.38
N ASN A 48 -7.87 -18.10 -16.47
CA ASN A 48 -9.32 -18.33 -16.54
C ASN A 48 -9.90 -18.25 -15.13
N ASP A 49 -10.94 -17.44 -14.93
CA ASP A 49 -11.56 -17.22 -13.61
C ASP A 49 -12.36 -18.44 -13.09
N ASP A 50 -12.60 -19.44 -13.92
CA ASP A 50 -13.16 -20.72 -13.50
C ASP A 50 -12.12 -21.63 -12.82
N ASN A 51 -10.83 -21.31 -12.93
CA ASN A 51 -9.75 -22.04 -12.28
C ASN A 51 -9.75 -21.81 -10.75
N ASP A 52 -9.02 -22.68 -10.04
CA ASP A 52 -8.80 -22.53 -8.59
C ASP A 52 -7.71 -21.50 -8.24
N GLY A 53 -6.90 -21.08 -9.19
CA GLY A 53 -5.83 -20.09 -9.01
C GLY A 53 -4.57 -20.63 -8.34
N THR A 54 -4.52 -21.88 -7.90
CA THR A 54 -3.47 -22.39 -6.99
C THR A 54 -2.17 -22.86 -7.69
N SER A 55 -2.06 -22.64 -8.98
CA SER A 55 -0.83 -22.89 -9.76
C SER A 55 -0.78 -21.99 -11.00
N GLU A 56 0.41 -21.79 -11.57
CA GLU A 56 0.59 -21.02 -12.81
C GLU A 56 -0.26 -21.55 -13.97
N ALA A 57 -0.41 -22.88 -14.09
CA ALA A 57 -1.22 -23.52 -15.13
C ALA A 57 -2.73 -23.34 -14.92
N LYS A 58 -3.15 -23.00 -13.71
CA LYS A 58 -4.54 -22.75 -13.31
C LYS A 58 -4.74 -21.33 -12.79
N ALA A 59 -4.00 -20.38 -13.32
CA ALA A 59 -4.09 -18.98 -12.92
C ALA A 59 -5.49 -18.41 -13.19
N TRP A 60 -5.92 -17.50 -12.34
CA TRP A 60 -7.07 -16.62 -12.59
C TRP A 60 -6.73 -15.59 -13.67
N LYS A 61 -7.75 -14.94 -14.21
CA LYS A 61 -7.56 -13.98 -15.28
C LYS A 61 -7.75 -12.53 -14.84
N SER A 62 -8.78 -12.25 -14.06
CA SER A 62 -9.28 -10.90 -13.88
C SER A 62 -9.05 -10.34 -12.46
N LEU A 63 -9.08 -9.01 -12.34
CA LEU A 63 -9.13 -8.34 -11.05
C LEU A 63 -10.47 -8.57 -10.34
N GLU A 64 -11.56 -8.78 -11.07
CA GLU A 64 -12.89 -9.08 -10.54
C GLU A 64 -12.84 -10.37 -9.71
N LYS A 65 -12.17 -11.40 -10.22
CA LYS A 65 -11.98 -12.66 -9.49
C LYS A 65 -11.17 -12.46 -8.22
N VAL A 66 -10.08 -11.70 -8.31
CA VAL A 66 -9.24 -11.35 -7.16
C VAL A 66 -10.06 -10.58 -6.12
N ASN A 67 -10.78 -9.53 -6.53
CA ASN A 67 -11.55 -8.68 -5.64
C ASN A 67 -12.76 -9.41 -5.00
N ALA A 68 -13.26 -10.46 -5.63
CA ALA A 68 -14.31 -11.31 -5.07
C ALA A 68 -13.81 -12.30 -4.02
N THR A 69 -12.49 -12.54 -3.97
CA THR A 69 -11.85 -13.50 -3.07
C THR A 69 -11.47 -12.83 -1.74
N THR A 70 -11.71 -13.55 -0.62
CA THR A 70 -11.21 -13.14 0.70
C THR A 70 -10.00 -13.99 1.05
N PHE A 71 -8.84 -13.34 1.15
CA PHE A 71 -7.56 -13.95 1.49
C PHE A 71 -7.42 -14.14 3.00
N LYS A 72 -6.54 -15.04 3.40
CA LYS A 72 -6.26 -15.41 4.79
C LYS A 72 -4.80 -15.12 5.14
N PRO A 73 -4.44 -15.09 6.44
CA PRO A 73 -3.06 -14.93 6.87
C PRO A 73 -2.12 -15.91 6.17
N GLY A 74 -1.02 -15.38 5.64
CA GLY A 74 0.00 -16.15 4.92
C GLY A 74 -0.29 -16.42 3.43
N ASP A 75 -1.46 -16.05 2.92
CA ASP A 75 -1.77 -16.19 1.49
C ASP A 75 -0.90 -15.27 0.64
N GLU A 76 -0.56 -15.73 -0.57
CA GLU A 76 0.19 -14.98 -1.56
C GLU A 76 -0.65 -14.78 -2.83
N LEU A 77 -0.77 -13.55 -3.28
CA LEU A 77 -1.42 -13.17 -4.54
C LEU A 77 -0.33 -12.80 -5.55
N ARG A 78 -0.08 -13.66 -6.52
CA ARG A 78 1.02 -13.55 -7.47
C ARG A 78 0.53 -13.15 -8.85
N PHE A 79 0.94 -11.98 -9.31
CA PHE A 79 0.65 -11.47 -10.65
C PHE A 79 1.75 -11.81 -11.64
N LYS A 80 1.37 -12.24 -12.84
CA LYS A 80 2.33 -12.63 -13.89
C LYS A 80 3.05 -11.41 -14.45
N ARG A 81 4.37 -11.49 -14.50
CA ARG A 81 5.21 -10.50 -15.17
C ARG A 81 4.87 -10.38 -16.64
N GLY A 82 5.02 -9.17 -17.22
CA GLY A 82 4.64 -8.87 -18.59
C GLY A 82 3.14 -8.79 -18.88
N CYS A 83 2.31 -9.05 -17.87
CA CYS A 83 0.86 -8.90 -17.96
C CYS A 83 0.40 -7.55 -17.42
N SER A 84 -0.78 -7.11 -17.89
CA SER A 84 -1.40 -5.88 -17.41
C SER A 84 -2.90 -6.06 -17.18
N TRP A 85 -3.42 -5.32 -16.21
CA TRP A 85 -4.84 -5.27 -15.87
C TRP A 85 -5.29 -3.82 -15.80
N SER A 86 -6.47 -3.54 -16.36
CA SER A 86 -7.15 -2.25 -16.21
C SER A 86 -8.27 -2.38 -15.20
N GLY A 87 -8.36 -1.43 -14.27
CA GLY A 87 -9.39 -1.41 -13.25
C GLY A 87 -8.81 -1.33 -11.83
N LEU A 88 -9.70 -1.50 -10.88
CA LEU A 88 -9.40 -1.45 -9.45
C LEU A 88 -8.93 -2.81 -8.95
N LEU A 89 -7.75 -2.86 -8.34
CA LEU A 89 -7.32 -3.96 -7.50
C LEU A 89 -7.67 -3.64 -6.04
N SER A 90 -8.65 -4.37 -5.48
CA SER A 90 -9.09 -4.21 -4.09
C SER A 90 -9.36 -5.58 -3.45
N PRO A 91 -8.31 -6.36 -3.15
CA PRO A 91 -8.45 -7.66 -2.53
C PRO A 91 -9.00 -7.54 -1.12
N LYS A 92 -9.63 -8.60 -0.61
CA LYS A 92 -10.25 -8.62 0.71
C LYS A 92 -9.50 -9.54 1.67
N GLY A 93 -9.65 -9.26 2.96
CA GLY A 93 -9.05 -10.03 4.04
C GLY A 93 -7.95 -9.27 4.73
N SER A 94 -7.51 -9.78 5.86
CA SER A 94 -6.35 -9.29 6.60
C SER A 94 -5.45 -10.46 6.96
N GLY A 95 -4.16 -10.20 6.96
CA GLY A 95 -3.18 -11.13 7.50
C GLY A 95 -3.19 -11.11 9.03
N GLU A 96 -2.11 -11.57 9.61
CA GLU A 96 -1.83 -11.47 11.03
C GLU A 96 -0.35 -11.22 11.28
N LYS A 97 0.01 -10.83 12.47
CA LYS A 97 1.39 -10.53 12.82
C LYS A 97 2.31 -11.73 12.54
N GLY A 98 3.30 -11.50 11.68
CA GLY A 98 4.24 -12.54 11.23
C GLY A 98 3.75 -13.43 10.09
N ASN A 99 2.48 -13.31 9.68
CA ASN A 99 1.89 -13.99 8.52
C ASN A 99 1.07 -13.01 7.68
N PRO A 100 1.68 -11.99 7.06
CA PRO A 100 0.97 -11.05 6.21
C PRO A 100 0.41 -11.75 4.97
N ILE A 101 -0.60 -11.16 4.36
CA ILE A 101 -0.99 -11.50 3.00
C ILE A 101 -0.08 -10.72 2.06
N THR A 102 0.44 -11.36 1.03
CA THR A 102 1.44 -10.74 0.14
C THR A 102 0.89 -10.58 -1.27
N ILE A 103 1.08 -9.41 -1.88
CA ILE A 103 0.98 -9.21 -3.33
C ILE A 103 2.40 -9.20 -3.90
N ASP A 104 2.69 -10.10 -4.84
CA ASP A 104 4.00 -10.19 -5.49
C ASP A 104 3.85 -10.57 -6.98
N ALA A 105 4.97 -10.64 -7.68
CA ALA A 105 5.07 -11.02 -9.08
C ALA A 105 5.69 -12.41 -9.27
N TYR A 106 5.29 -13.11 -10.33
CA TYR A 106 5.93 -14.36 -10.77
C TYR A 106 6.28 -14.32 -12.26
N GLY A 107 7.12 -15.25 -12.70
CA GLY A 107 7.61 -15.31 -14.07
C GLY A 107 9.02 -14.72 -14.24
N ASP A 108 9.49 -14.62 -15.49
CA ASP A 108 10.84 -14.11 -15.78
C ASP A 108 10.92 -12.59 -15.51
N VAL A 109 11.96 -12.16 -14.80
CA VAL A 109 12.19 -10.73 -14.50
C VAL A 109 12.35 -9.90 -15.79
N LYS A 110 12.81 -10.50 -16.88
CA LYS A 110 12.96 -9.82 -18.17
C LYS A 110 11.63 -9.35 -18.78
N ASP A 111 10.53 -10.00 -18.41
CA ASP A 111 9.20 -9.64 -18.92
C ASP A 111 8.67 -8.34 -18.30
N GLY A 112 9.40 -7.75 -17.35
CA GLY A 112 9.00 -6.55 -16.64
C GLY A 112 8.07 -6.85 -15.46
N ARG A 113 7.55 -5.81 -14.82
CA ARG A 113 6.61 -5.94 -13.71
C ARG A 113 5.19 -6.21 -14.22
N PRO A 114 4.34 -6.88 -13.45
CA PRO A 114 2.90 -6.87 -13.70
C PRO A 114 2.35 -5.45 -13.49
N VAL A 115 1.50 -4.98 -14.41
CA VAL A 115 0.98 -3.61 -14.40
C VAL A 115 -0.47 -3.58 -13.96
N ILE A 116 -0.76 -2.81 -12.90
CA ILE A 116 -2.12 -2.47 -12.49
C ILE A 116 -2.39 -1.02 -12.93
N ASN A 117 -3.28 -0.85 -13.89
CA ASN A 117 -3.67 0.45 -14.41
C ASN A 117 -5.09 0.82 -13.95
N GLY A 118 -5.19 1.85 -13.11
CA GLY A 118 -6.47 2.35 -12.60
C GLY A 118 -7.34 3.11 -13.62
N ASP A 119 -7.10 2.96 -14.91
CA ASP A 119 -7.78 3.67 -16.03
C ASP A 119 -9.31 3.45 -16.09
N SER A 120 -9.87 2.70 -15.18
CA SER A 120 -11.31 2.59 -15.02
C SER A 120 -11.82 3.63 -14.01
N TRP A 121 -12.64 4.52 -14.48
CA TRP A 121 -13.33 5.47 -13.63
C TRP A 121 -14.31 4.72 -12.70
N CYS A 122 -13.96 4.62 -11.45
CA CYS A 122 -14.89 4.22 -10.40
C CYS A 122 -15.62 5.48 -9.95
N GLY A 123 -16.82 5.70 -10.49
CA GLY A 123 -17.60 6.89 -10.26
C GLY A 123 -17.75 7.25 -8.79
N ASP A 124 -17.67 8.55 -8.53
CA ASP A 124 -18.03 9.14 -7.25
C ASP A 124 -19.52 8.88 -7.00
N LYS A 125 -19.84 7.86 -6.23
CA LYS A 125 -21.22 7.50 -5.90
C LYS A 125 -21.63 8.12 -4.57
N GLY A 126 -21.73 9.46 -4.57
CA GLY A 126 -22.42 10.18 -3.51
C GLY A 126 -21.63 10.40 -2.23
N ASP A 127 -22.28 11.02 -1.24
CA ASP A 127 -21.71 11.47 0.02
C ASP A 127 -21.58 10.36 1.09
N ASP A 128 -21.86 9.12 0.76
CA ASP A 128 -21.71 7.99 1.66
C ASP A 128 -20.25 7.57 1.75
N LEU A 129 -19.60 7.93 2.86
CA LEU A 129 -18.19 7.65 3.12
C LEU A 129 -17.88 6.14 3.15
N GLU A 130 -18.84 5.30 3.47
CA GLU A 130 -18.67 3.83 3.51
C GLU A 130 -18.66 3.22 2.10
N ASN A 131 -19.28 3.89 1.12
CA ASN A 131 -19.42 3.41 -0.27
C ASN A 131 -18.66 4.27 -1.29
N ARG A 132 -17.84 5.24 -0.85
CA ARG A 132 -17.02 6.03 -1.78
C ARG A 132 -15.98 5.15 -2.44
N VAL A 133 -16.11 5.03 -3.74
CA VAL A 133 -15.07 4.41 -4.56
C VAL A 133 -14.14 5.52 -5.05
N PHE A 134 -12.93 5.52 -4.50
CA PHE A 134 -11.90 6.45 -4.93
C PHE A 134 -11.35 6.04 -6.30
N ASN A 135 -11.00 7.00 -7.12
CA ASN A 135 -10.30 6.73 -8.38
C ASN A 135 -8.85 6.32 -8.08
N THR A 136 -8.68 5.06 -7.79
CA THR A 136 -7.39 4.46 -7.43
C THR A 136 -7.15 3.17 -8.20
N ALA A 137 -5.89 2.87 -8.50
CA ALA A 137 -5.53 1.61 -9.12
C ALA A 137 -5.50 0.46 -8.11
N VAL A 138 -5.01 0.71 -6.89
CA VAL A 138 -4.93 -0.27 -5.79
C VAL A 138 -5.56 0.31 -4.53
N TYR A 139 -6.48 -0.42 -3.90
CA TYR A 139 -7.25 0.06 -2.75
C TYR A 139 -7.34 -0.96 -1.62
N PHE A 140 -7.00 -0.50 -0.41
CA PHE A 140 -7.19 -1.24 0.84
C PHE A 140 -8.06 -0.40 1.79
N TYR A 141 -9.09 -1.02 2.36
CA TYR A 141 -10.03 -0.35 3.28
C TYR A 141 -10.20 -1.15 4.56
N ASN A 142 -9.80 -0.58 5.70
CA ASN A 142 -9.89 -1.19 7.03
C ASN A 142 -9.28 -2.59 7.10
N GLN A 143 -8.16 -2.78 6.39
CA GLN A 143 -7.42 -4.03 6.37
C GLN A 143 -6.06 -3.83 7.04
N GLU A 144 -5.42 -4.92 7.42
CA GLU A 144 -4.12 -4.91 8.08
C GLU A 144 -3.30 -6.15 7.71
N TYR A 145 -1.99 -6.09 7.98
CA TYR A 145 -1.02 -7.15 7.71
C TYR A 145 -0.99 -7.56 6.23
N TRP A 146 -0.67 -6.59 5.38
CA TRP A 146 -0.40 -6.81 3.96
C TRP A 146 1.01 -6.37 3.57
N GLU A 147 1.62 -7.10 2.66
CA GLU A 147 2.84 -6.68 1.98
C GLU A 147 2.58 -6.56 0.47
N ILE A 148 2.77 -5.37 -0.09
CA ILE A 148 2.58 -5.07 -1.51
C ILE A 148 3.96 -4.87 -2.12
N THR A 149 4.36 -5.76 -3.03
CA THR A 149 5.68 -5.72 -3.63
C THR A 149 5.68 -6.07 -5.11
N SER A 150 6.76 -5.70 -5.82
CA SER A 150 7.11 -6.14 -7.18
C SER A 150 6.12 -5.78 -8.28
N ILE A 151 5.10 -4.99 -8.03
CA ILE A 151 4.12 -4.56 -9.03
C ILE A 151 4.43 -3.16 -9.57
N GLU A 152 3.92 -2.87 -10.76
CA GLU A 152 3.86 -1.56 -11.38
C GLU A 152 2.43 -1.04 -11.31
N VAL A 153 2.28 0.22 -10.89
CA VAL A 153 0.96 0.84 -10.68
C VAL A 153 0.92 2.16 -11.42
N THR A 154 -0.10 2.35 -12.25
CA THR A 154 -0.35 3.61 -12.94
C THR A 154 -1.82 3.98 -12.89
N ASN A 155 -2.14 5.27 -12.98
CA ASN A 155 -3.52 5.75 -13.00
C ASN A 155 -3.64 6.98 -13.91
N HIS A 156 -3.28 6.78 -15.16
CA HIS A 156 -3.35 7.79 -16.21
C HIS A 156 -4.56 7.53 -17.09
N THR A 157 -5.52 8.42 -17.11
CA THR A 157 -6.64 8.36 -18.07
C THR A 157 -6.28 9.09 -19.35
N LYS A 158 -6.68 8.52 -20.49
CA LYS A 158 -6.53 9.14 -21.81
C LYS A 158 -7.54 10.29 -22.05
N THR A 159 -8.52 10.44 -21.17
CA THR A 159 -9.52 11.50 -21.24
C THR A 159 -9.03 12.75 -20.52
N LYS A 160 -9.25 13.92 -21.12
CA LYS A 160 -8.87 15.24 -20.56
C LYS A 160 -9.69 15.68 -19.35
N ASP A 161 -10.31 14.78 -18.62
CA ASP A 161 -11.05 15.17 -17.43
C ASP A 161 -10.09 15.35 -16.26
N ASP A 162 -9.51 16.54 -16.19
CA ASP A 162 -8.53 16.97 -15.20
C ASP A 162 -9.16 17.24 -13.82
N HIS A 163 -10.45 16.97 -13.66
CA HIS A 163 -11.19 17.27 -12.42
C HIS A 163 -11.29 16.08 -11.44
N ILE A 164 -10.71 14.95 -11.76
CA ILE A 164 -10.81 13.74 -10.96
C ILE A 164 -9.60 13.59 -10.04
N LYS A 165 -9.87 13.34 -8.74
CA LYS A 165 -8.84 12.99 -7.76
C LYS A 165 -8.39 11.56 -7.98
N LYS A 166 -7.10 11.34 -8.17
CA LYS A 166 -6.54 10.01 -8.45
C LYS A 166 -5.45 9.63 -7.48
N TYR A 167 -5.36 8.33 -7.27
CA TYR A 167 -4.36 7.68 -6.44
C TYR A 167 -3.75 6.52 -7.21
N GLY A 168 -2.49 6.24 -7.00
CA GLY A 168 -1.89 4.99 -7.42
C GLY A 168 -2.29 3.87 -6.45
N ILE A 169 -1.74 3.91 -5.23
CA ILE A 169 -2.07 3.00 -4.13
C ILE A 169 -2.71 3.84 -3.02
N LEU A 170 -3.94 3.52 -2.64
CA LEU A 170 -4.65 4.14 -1.52
C LEU A 170 -4.92 3.10 -0.43
N ILE A 171 -4.42 3.38 0.76
CA ILE A 171 -4.61 2.57 1.95
C ILE A 171 -5.39 3.42 2.95
N MET A 172 -6.62 3.01 3.26
CA MET A 172 -7.56 3.80 4.06
C MET A 172 -7.99 3.08 5.32
N GLY A 173 -7.89 3.79 6.44
CA GLY A 173 -8.49 3.41 7.72
C GLY A 173 -9.61 4.38 8.09
N GLN A 174 -10.77 3.85 8.47
CA GLN A 174 -11.91 4.66 8.88
C GLN A 174 -12.65 4.00 10.03
N ASP A 175 -12.74 4.68 11.17
CA ASP A 175 -13.49 4.24 12.35
C ASP A 175 -13.16 2.79 12.81
N ALA A 176 -11.90 2.37 12.58
CA ALA A 176 -11.46 0.99 12.73
C ALA A 176 -10.66 0.72 14.03
N GLY A 177 -10.11 1.75 14.66
CA GLY A 177 -9.14 1.59 15.74
C GLY A 177 -7.71 1.50 15.18
N THR A 178 -6.82 0.81 15.87
CA THR A 178 -5.45 0.60 15.40
C THR A 178 -5.42 -0.44 14.29
N LEU A 179 -4.78 -0.11 13.18
CA LEU A 179 -4.51 -0.98 12.04
C LEU A 179 -3.01 -1.14 11.87
N HIS A 180 -2.54 -2.32 11.48
CA HIS A 180 -1.13 -2.69 11.49
C HIS A 180 -0.60 -3.08 10.11
N GLU A 181 0.68 -2.85 9.92
CA GLU A 181 1.54 -3.50 8.91
C GLU A 181 0.95 -3.64 7.50
N ILE A 182 0.48 -2.56 6.88
CA ILE A 182 0.32 -2.56 5.43
C ILE A 182 1.58 -1.93 4.82
N ASN A 183 2.47 -2.75 4.32
CA ASN A 183 3.78 -2.35 3.83
C ASN A 183 3.78 -2.26 2.30
N VAL A 184 4.39 -1.20 1.74
CA VAL A 184 4.58 -1.02 0.29
C VAL A 184 6.06 -1.00 -0.01
N LYS A 185 6.55 -2.02 -0.72
CA LYS A 185 7.97 -2.23 -0.96
C LYS A 185 8.26 -2.52 -2.43
N ASN A 186 9.38 -2.01 -2.93
CA ASN A 186 9.86 -2.34 -4.27
C ASN A 186 8.80 -2.25 -5.38
N THR A 187 7.88 -1.28 -5.30
CA THR A 187 6.89 -1.02 -6.35
C THR A 187 7.37 0.07 -7.31
N TYR A 188 6.81 0.11 -8.50
CA TYR A 188 6.96 1.22 -9.43
C TYR A 188 5.59 1.89 -9.60
N VAL A 189 5.43 3.10 -9.07
CA VAL A 189 4.17 3.85 -9.12
C VAL A 189 4.38 5.09 -9.98
N HIS A 190 3.66 5.21 -11.09
CA HIS A 190 3.92 6.29 -12.01
C HIS A 190 2.69 6.77 -12.79
N ASP A 191 2.84 7.96 -13.39
CA ASP A 191 1.81 8.58 -14.23
C ASP A 191 0.44 8.64 -13.55
N VAL A 192 0.45 9.04 -12.27
CA VAL A 192 -0.77 9.29 -11.49
C VAL A 192 -1.14 10.75 -11.66
N ILE A 193 -1.95 11.03 -12.68
CA ILE A 193 -2.32 12.38 -13.06
C ILE A 193 -3.73 12.71 -12.57
N SER A 194 -3.78 13.53 -11.54
CA SER A 194 -4.98 14.01 -10.86
C SER A 194 -5.33 15.44 -11.28
N ILE A 195 -6.35 16.04 -10.68
CA ILE A 195 -6.64 17.45 -10.87
C ILE A 195 -5.45 18.34 -10.50
N PRO A 196 -5.28 19.51 -11.13
CA PRO A 196 -4.18 20.43 -10.83
C PRO A 196 -4.12 20.84 -9.34
N ILE A 197 -2.91 21.09 -8.88
CA ILE A 197 -2.66 21.61 -7.53
C ILE A 197 -3.35 22.95 -7.37
N GLY A 198 -4.00 23.20 -6.22
CA GLY A 198 -4.70 24.44 -5.92
C GLY A 198 -6.21 24.42 -6.14
N GLN A 199 -6.75 23.41 -6.78
CA GLN A 199 -8.19 23.24 -6.92
C GLN A 199 -8.71 22.23 -5.89
N GLN A 200 -9.03 22.68 -4.73
CA GLN A 200 -9.62 21.98 -3.58
C GLN A 200 -8.65 21.36 -2.58
N ALA A 201 -8.82 21.80 -1.34
CA ALA A 201 -8.36 21.08 -0.15
C ALA A 201 -9.08 19.72 -0.06
N GLY A 202 -8.43 18.72 0.43
CA GLY A 202 -9.00 17.40 0.62
C GLY A 202 -7.89 16.39 0.82
N ILE A 203 -8.23 15.16 1.10
CA ILE A 203 -7.28 14.08 1.37
C ILE A 203 -6.22 14.06 0.28
N GLY A 204 -4.97 13.97 0.73
CA GLY A 204 -3.81 13.97 -0.13
C GLY A 204 -3.95 12.95 -1.25
N ARG A 205 -3.82 13.44 -2.47
CA ARG A 205 -3.80 12.65 -3.70
C ARG A 205 -2.37 12.29 -4.01
N GLY A 206 -2.13 11.18 -4.65
CA GLY A 206 -0.75 10.89 -4.98
C GLY A 206 -0.44 9.47 -5.42
N GLY A 207 0.84 9.16 -5.42
CA GLY A 207 1.34 7.85 -5.80
C GLY A 207 0.98 6.78 -4.77
N ILE A 208 1.50 6.90 -3.56
CA ILE A 208 1.25 6.01 -2.43
C ILE A 208 0.67 6.85 -1.29
N VAL A 209 -0.57 6.56 -0.90
CA VAL A 209 -1.29 7.38 0.09
C VAL A 209 -1.87 6.50 1.19
N TYR A 210 -1.53 6.83 2.42
CA TYR A 210 -2.15 6.31 3.64
C TYR A 210 -3.08 7.38 4.19
N ALA A 211 -4.36 7.07 4.26
CA ALA A 211 -5.37 8.02 4.70
C ALA A 211 -6.16 7.46 5.89
N ILE A 212 -6.35 8.28 6.91
CA ILE A 212 -7.21 7.97 8.03
C ILE A 212 -8.37 8.95 8.03
N ARG A 213 -9.57 8.41 8.13
CA ARG A 213 -10.82 9.17 8.16
C ARG A 213 -11.72 8.75 9.29
N GLY A 214 -12.90 9.35 9.33
CA GLY A 214 -13.97 9.02 10.25
C GLY A 214 -14.03 9.91 11.46
N ASN A 215 -15.10 9.75 12.24
CA ASN A 215 -15.39 10.54 13.43
C ASN A 215 -16.10 9.75 14.53
N LYS A 216 -16.27 8.42 14.34
CA LYS A 216 -16.98 7.55 15.29
C LYS A 216 -16.01 6.78 16.20
N LYS A 217 -14.88 6.33 15.65
CA LYS A 217 -13.86 5.58 16.39
C LYS A 217 -12.47 6.02 15.94
N ALA A 218 -11.67 6.48 16.89
CA ALA A 218 -10.30 6.87 16.62
C ALA A 218 -9.55 5.78 15.86
N THR A 219 -8.85 6.17 14.81
CA THR A 219 -8.12 5.25 13.93
C THR A 219 -6.69 5.73 13.78
N ASN A 220 -5.74 4.82 13.77
CA ASN A 220 -4.33 5.06 13.55
C ASN A 220 -3.65 3.84 12.89
N TRP A 221 -2.49 4.08 12.30
CA TRP A 221 -1.61 3.04 11.78
C TRP A 221 -0.47 2.75 12.76
N GLU A 222 -0.07 1.49 12.89
CA GLU A 222 1.15 1.08 13.59
C GLU A 222 2.01 0.15 12.72
N ASP A 223 3.36 0.32 12.84
CA ASP A 223 4.37 -0.55 12.23
C ASP A 223 4.35 -0.56 10.69
N ILE A 224 4.28 0.61 10.05
CA ILE A 224 4.25 0.76 8.59
C ILE A 224 5.66 0.93 8.01
N THR A 225 5.94 0.22 6.92
CA THR A 225 7.17 0.39 6.12
C THR A 225 6.84 0.70 4.65
N VAL A 226 7.43 1.79 4.15
CA VAL A 226 7.40 2.18 2.73
C VAL A 226 8.85 2.23 2.23
N GLU A 227 9.28 1.22 1.45
CA GLU A 227 10.69 1.01 1.17
C GLU A 227 10.99 0.64 -0.28
N GLY A 228 12.05 1.23 -0.84
CA GLY A 228 12.58 0.83 -2.14
C GLY A 228 11.65 1.09 -3.32
N ASN A 229 10.67 1.96 -3.16
CA ASN A 229 9.71 2.27 -4.23
C ASN A 229 10.27 3.31 -5.18
N TYR A 230 9.94 3.19 -6.46
CA TYR A 230 10.15 4.24 -7.44
C TYR A 230 8.81 4.91 -7.74
N VAL A 231 8.70 6.20 -7.42
CA VAL A 231 7.49 7.01 -7.67
C VAL A 231 7.84 8.09 -8.69
N LYS A 232 7.13 8.12 -9.82
CA LYS A 232 7.48 9.00 -10.95
C LYS A 232 6.25 9.63 -11.60
N ASN A 233 6.39 10.89 -12.07
CA ASN A 233 5.36 11.60 -12.81
C ASN A 233 4.01 11.62 -12.07
N VAL A 234 4.03 12.04 -10.83
CA VAL A 234 2.83 12.19 -10.00
C VAL A 234 2.58 13.68 -9.80
N ASN A 235 1.45 14.19 -10.28
CA ASN A 235 1.22 15.64 -10.25
C ASN A 235 0.76 16.18 -8.89
N HIS A 236 0.79 15.37 -7.83
CA HIS A 236 0.53 15.80 -6.45
C HIS A 236 1.57 15.19 -5.50
N TYR A 237 1.20 14.49 -4.41
CA TYR A 237 2.17 13.89 -3.49
C TYR A 237 2.75 12.57 -4.04
N GLY A 238 4.03 12.31 -3.79
CA GLY A 238 4.64 11.03 -4.08
C GLY A 238 4.20 9.96 -3.06
N ILE A 239 4.64 10.12 -1.83
CA ILE A 239 4.30 9.28 -0.67
C ILE A 239 3.70 10.19 0.39
N ASN A 240 2.44 9.96 0.78
CA ASN A 240 1.72 10.83 1.68
C ASN A 240 0.95 10.06 2.76
N PHE A 241 0.94 10.65 3.96
CA PHE A 241 0.14 10.15 5.09
C PHE A 241 -0.69 11.31 5.63
N ILE A 242 -1.99 11.07 5.80
CA ILE A 242 -2.94 12.09 6.25
C ILE A 242 -3.95 11.48 7.23
N SER A 243 -4.34 12.25 8.25
CA SER A 243 -5.28 11.79 9.26
C SER A 243 -6.26 12.90 9.65
N THR A 244 -7.54 12.57 9.70
CA THR A 244 -8.55 13.45 10.30
C THR A 244 -8.57 13.35 11.84
N TRP A 245 -7.91 12.37 12.44
CA TRP A 245 -7.77 12.17 13.87
C TRP A 245 -6.50 12.79 14.48
N GLY A 246 -5.61 13.26 13.63
CA GLY A 246 -4.41 13.96 14.03
C GLY A 246 -4.66 15.41 14.38
N SER A 247 -3.57 16.17 14.53
CA SER A 247 -3.62 17.61 14.78
C SER A 247 -3.87 18.43 13.52
N SER A 248 -3.85 17.83 12.34
CA SER A 248 -4.14 18.52 11.09
C SER A 248 -5.63 18.86 11.02
N THR A 249 -5.90 20.15 10.89
CA THR A 249 -7.27 20.71 10.77
C THR A 249 -7.78 20.70 9.33
N PHE A 250 -7.25 19.81 8.47
CA PHE A 250 -7.77 19.73 7.11
C PHE A 250 -9.13 19.04 7.15
N PRO A 251 -10.22 19.77 6.87
CA PRO A 251 -11.51 19.13 6.70
C PRO A 251 -11.39 18.12 5.55
N ASP A 252 -11.97 16.96 5.71
CA ASP A 252 -12.17 16.10 4.58
C ASP A 252 -13.15 16.74 3.59
N GLU A 253 -13.38 16.12 2.45
CA GLU A 253 -14.29 16.62 1.42
C GLU A 253 -15.74 16.73 1.88
N SER A 254 -16.11 16.10 2.98
CA SER A 254 -17.42 16.18 3.61
C SER A 254 -17.54 17.36 4.57
N GLY A 255 -16.46 18.13 4.79
CA GLY A 255 -16.43 19.23 5.74
C GLY A 255 -16.36 18.79 7.21
N ILE A 256 -16.06 17.51 7.45
CA ILE A 256 -15.89 16.98 8.81
C ILE A 256 -14.54 17.45 9.35
N THR A 257 -14.58 18.40 10.26
CA THR A 257 -13.40 18.95 10.98
C THR A 257 -13.15 18.27 12.32
N GLU A 258 -13.80 17.18 12.60
CA GLU A 258 -13.70 16.50 13.88
C GLU A 258 -12.47 15.60 13.95
N GLY A 259 -11.33 16.23 14.08
CA GLY A 259 -10.11 15.55 14.50
C GLY A 259 -10.01 15.57 16.03
N GLY A 260 -9.54 14.51 16.62
CA GLY A 260 -9.36 14.37 18.07
C GLY A 260 -8.25 15.23 18.68
N GLY A 261 -7.94 16.40 18.10
CA GLY A 261 -7.03 17.38 18.69
C GLY A 261 -5.60 16.88 18.92
N GLY A 262 -5.04 16.08 18.02
CA GLY A 262 -3.63 15.69 18.08
C GLY A 262 -3.28 14.55 19.04
N THR A 263 -4.27 13.83 19.54
CA THR A 263 -4.06 12.74 20.51
C THR A 263 -3.90 11.37 19.88
N TYR A 264 -4.36 11.18 18.66
CA TYR A 264 -4.33 9.88 17.97
C TYR A 264 -3.31 9.88 16.83
N ARG A 265 -2.04 9.70 17.18
CA ARG A 265 -0.98 9.57 16.19
C ARG A 265 -0.81 8.13 15.76
N SER A 266 -0.49 7.96 14.50
CA SER A 266 0.08 6.71 14.00
C SER A 266 1.50 6.52 14.56
N LYS A 267 2.02 5.29 14.62
CA LYS A 267 3.30 5.00 15.26
C LYS A 267 4.19 4.12 14.40
N ASN A 268 5.50 4.24 14.65
CA ASN A 268 6.53 3.36 14.10
C ASN A 268 6.49 3.32 12.55
N LEU A 269 6.68 4.48 11.93
CA LEU A 269 6.73 4.61 10.49
C LEU A 269 8.18 4.56 9.99
N VAL A 270 8.45 3.74 8.98
CA VAL A 270 9.71 3.72 8.25
C VAL A 270 9.46 4.08 6.79
N ILE A 271 10.08 5.17 6.30
CA ILE A 271 10.10 5.54 4.88
C ILE A 271 11.56 5.61 4.46
N ARG A 272 12.02 4.62 3.69
CA ARG A 272 13.44 4.56 3.33
C ARG A 272 13.71 4.07 1.92
N SER A 273 14.85 4.50 1.36
CA SER A 273 15.35 4.04 0.07
C SER A 273 14.36 4.22 -1.08
N ASN A 274 13.42 5.18 -0.99
CA ASN A 274 12.51 5.48 -2.07
C ASN A 274 13.11 6.51 -3.01
N TYR A 275 12.86 6.38 -4.31
CA TYR A 275 13.21 7.34 -5.31
C TYR A 275 11.95 8.00 -5.88
N CYS A 276 11.79 9.30 -5.64
CA CYS A 276 10.69 10.09 -6.15
C CYS A 276 11.18 11.04 -7.24
N GLU A 277 10.61 10.98 -8.44
CA GLU A 277 11.02 11.77 -9.59
C GLU A 277 9.83 12.49 -10.21
N ASN A 278 9.97 13.79 -10.47
CA ASN A 278 8.95 14.62 -11.10
C ASN A 278 7.60 14.52 -10.38
N VAL A 279 7.60 14.90 -9.10
CA VAL A 279 6.40 14.95 -8.25
C VAL A 279 5.96 16.40 -8.08
N GLY A 280 4.72 16.69 -8.38
CA GLY A 280 4.19 18.07 -8.45
C GLY A 280 4.08 18.78 -7.10
N ASN A 281 3.99 18.05 -6.00
CA ASN A 281 4.02 18.57 -4.63
C ASN A 281 5.16 17.88 -3.87
N ALA A 282 5.03 17.60 -2.58
CA ALA A 282 6.07 16.92 -1.83
C ALA A 282 6.28 15.48 -2.32
N ALA A 283 7.54 15.08 -2.45
CA ALA A 283 7.91 13.70 -2.71
C ALA A 283 7.48 12.79 -1.55
N ILE A 284 7.71 13.24 -0.31
CA ILE A 284 7.40 12.51 0.92
C ILE A 284 6.83 13.48 1.94
N CYS A 285 5.63 13.17 2.45
CA CYS A 285 4.94 14.00 3.44
C CYS A 285 4.14 13.13 4.43
N PRO A 286 4.77 12.57 5.48
CA PRO A 286 4.03 11.95 6.57
C PRO A 286 3.49 13.00 7.54
N SER A 287 2.23 12.82 7.97
CA SER A 287 1.58 13.64 8.98
C SER A 287 1.12 12.79 10.16
N ASP A 288 1.15 13.39 11.37
CA ASP A 288 0.60 12.82 12.59
C ASP A 288 1.20 11.46 13.01
N TYR A 289 2.53 11.37 12.98
CA TYR A 289 3.26 10.17 13.42
C TYR A 289 4.09 10.42 14.69
N GLU A 290 4.13 9.41 15.55
CA GLU A 290 5.12 9.27 16.60
C GLU A 290 6.12 8.17 16.22
N ASN A 291 7.42 8.44 16.43
CA ASN A 291 8.49 7.49 16.14
C ASN A 291 8.59 7.15 14.63
N ALA A 292 8.85 8.16 13.80
CA ALA A 292 9.05 8.00 12.36
C ALA A 292 10.53 8.08 11.98
N LEU A 293 10.96 7.22 11.05
CA LEU A 293 12.29 7.21 10.43
C LEU A 293 12.16 7.46 8.93
N ILE A 294 12.76 8.56 8.45
CA ILE A 294 12.75 8.95 7.04
C ILE A 294 14.20 9.02 6.59
N GLU A 295 14.68 8.04 5.84
CA GLU A 295 16.10 7.95 5.52
C GLU A 295 16.41 7.38 4.14
N TYR A 296 17.55 7.77 3.58
CA TYR A 296 18.07 7.30 2.30
C TYR A 296 17.08 7.45 1.13
N ASN A 297 16.16 8.41 1.20
CA ASN A 297 15.25 8.70 0.10
C ASN A 297 15.85 9.75 -0.82
N VAL A 298 15.45 9.69 -2.09
CA VAL A 298 15.85 10.65 -3.11
C VAL A 298 14.62 11.35 -3.67
N ALA A 299 14.62 12.68 -3.66
CA ALA A 299 13.61 13.53 -4.30
C ALA A 299 14.26 14.31 -5.46
N ASN A 300 13.96 13.92 -6.70
CA ASN A 300 14.50 14.51 -7.92
C ASN A 300 13.43 15.25 -8.71
N GLY A 301 13.60 16.55 -8.94
CA GLY A 301 12.66 17.36 -9.71
C GLY A 301 11.26 17.43 -9.09
N CYS A 302 11.19 17.32 -7.75
CA CYS A 302 9.94 17.38 -7.03
C CYS A 302 9.58 18.81 -6.66
N ASN A 303 8.28 19.06 -6.32
CA ASN A 303 7.77 20.38 -5.99
C ASN A 303 7.78 21.38 -7.16
N SER A 304 7.42 20.92 -8.34
CA SER A 304 7.31 21.75 -9.54
C SER A 304 5.97 22.47 -9.69
N GLY A 305 5.05 22.27 -8.77
CA GLY A 305 3.70 22.86 -8.78
C GLY A 305 3.66 24.29 -8.22
N PRO A 306 2.57 25.03 -8.47
CA PRO A 306 2.44 26.44 -8.12
C PRO A 306 2.37 26.76 -6.62
N ASN A 307 2.18 25.75 -5.76
CA ASN A 307 2.01 25.93 -4.31
C ASN A 307 3.26 25.57 -3.49
N GLY A 308 4.43 25.50 -4.13
CA GLY A 308 5.76 25.42 -3.57
C GLY A 308 5.87 24.81 -2.15
N ASN A 309 5.80 23.50 -2.02
CA ASN A 309 6.08 22.83 -0.75
C ASN A 309 7.53 22.32 -0.69
N VAL A 310 7.96 21.90 0.48
CA VAL A 310 9.27 21.26 0.66
C VAL A 310 9.22 19.83 0.11
N PRO A 311 10.21 19.37 -0.67
CA PRO A 311 10.18 18.04 -1.27
C PRO A 311 10.05 16.88 -0.28
N ILE A 312 10.72 16.98 0.88
CA ILE A 312 10.61 16.02 1.99
C ILE A 312 10.31 16.81 3.25
N TRP A 313 9.17 16.61 3.84
CA TRP A 313 8.77 17.27 5.08
C TRP A 313 7.77 16.43 5.88
N TRP A 314 7.50 16.79 7.10
CA TRP A 314 6.54 16.12 7.97
C TRP A 314 5.76 17.12 8.80
N GLU A 315 4.51 16.80 9.08
CA GLU A 315 3.63 17.62 9.93
C GLU A 315 3.30 16.90 11.23
N HIS A 316 3.24 17.64 12.32
CA HIS A 316 2.78 17.18 13.62
C HIS A 316 3.46 15.88 14.11
N GLY A 317 4.65 15.59 13.62
CA GLY A 317 5.44 14.43 14.01
C GLY A 317 6.07 14.59 15.39
N GLN A 318 6.17 13.48 16.13
CA GLN A 318 6.94 13.40 17.36
C GLN A 318 8.02 12.33 17.22
N LYS A 319 9.21 12.57 17.79
CA LYS A 319 10.36 11.65 17.73
C LYS A 319 10.68 11.21 16.30
N THR A 320 10.59 12.14 15.35
CA THR A 320 10.89 11.89 13.94
C THR A 320 12.38 12.06 13.70
N ILE A 321 13.00 11.08 13.06
CA ILE A 321 14.37 11.12 12.56
C ILE A 321 14.30 11.24 11.03
N CYS A 322 14.89 12.32 10.50
CA CYS A 322 15.02 12.52 9.05
C CYS A 322 16.51 12.69 8.74
N GLN A 323 17.10 11.71 8.05
CA GLN A 323 18.53 11.65 7.83
C GLN A 323 18.90 11.03 6.48
N TYR A 324 20.06 11.36 5.95
CA TYR A 324 20.63 10.74 4.74
C TYR A 324 19.71 10.78 3.51
N ASN A 325 18.81 11.76 3.43
CA ASN A 325 17.97 11.97 2.26
C ASN A 325 18.64 12.95 1.29
N GLU A 326 18.42 12.75 0.00
CA GLU A 326 18.93 13.62 -1.04
C GLU A 326 17.78 14.34 -1.75
N VAL A 327 17.95 15.66 -1.98
CA VAL A 327 16.99 16.48 -2.70
C VAL A 327 17.74 17.28 -3.76
N PHE A 328 17.34 17.14 -5.03
CA PHE A 328 17.94 17.91 -6.12
C PHE A 328 16.93 18.18 -7.24
N GLY A 329 17.22 19.20 -8.06
CA GLY A 329 16.35 19.58 -9.17
C GLY A 329 14.96 20.05 -8.75
N SER A 330 14.76 20.40 -7.47
CA SER A 330 13.46 20.84 -6.94
C SER A 330 13.40 22.36 -6.93
N GLY A 331 12.31 22.93 -7.42
CA GLY A 331 12.07 24.37 -7.42
C GLY A 331 10.63 24.68 -7.79
N ALA A 332 10.05 25.69 -7.15
CA ALA A 332 8.76 26.20 -7.57
C ALA A 332 8.88 26.81 -8.98
N SER A 333 7.92 26.56 -9.84
CA SER A 333 7.88 27.09 -11.22
C SER A 333 7.76 28.62 -11.31
N GLY A 334 8.00 29.33 -10.21
CA GLY A 334 7.95 30.78 -10.10
C GLY A 334 9.30 31.48 -9.90
N ASP A 335 10.35 30.79 -9.53
CA ASP A 335 11.67 31.38 -9.35
C ASP A 335 12.45 31.33 -10.67
N LYS A 336 12.11 32.25 -11.54
CA LYS A 336 13.01 32.67 -12.61
C LYS A 336 13.76 33.89 -12.09
N GLU A 337 14.93 33.68 -11.56
CA GLU A 337 16.05 34.61 -11.65
C GLU A 337 17.26 33.91 -12.20
#